data_87da72fad6896b5cfaa9b61b45df072e
#
_entry.id   87da72fad6896b5cfaa9b61b45df072e
#
_cell.length_a   1.000
_cell.length_b   1.000
_cell.length_c   1.000
_cell.angle_alpha   90.00
_cell.angle_beta   90.00
_cell.angle_gamma   90.00
#
_symmetry.space_group_name_H-M   'P 1'
#
loop_
_entity.id
_entity.type
_entity.pdbx_description
1 polymer ?
#
loop_
_entity_poly.entity_id
_entity_poly.type
_entity_poly.pdbx_seq_one_letter_code
_entity_poly.pdbx_strand_id
1 'polypeptide(L)'
;MLFTIPYSPFPISGSSMRIISFNANGLRSAATKGFFEWFATQQADVLCVQETKAQEHQLAGPAFLPDGYRVWFRDASTKKGYSGVAIYSKREPDEVRTALGWPEFDEEGRYIEARFGNLSVVSFYIPSGSSGELRQGYKFQVMDWLRPILVEWLHSGRDYVLCGDWNIVRSALDIKNWKSNQKNSGCLPAERDWLNGLCADRAEEADAASGRGWVDAYRALHPDGQDYTWWSNRGAARANDVGWRIDYQFVTPTLRERLQGCSIYTAQRFSDHAPFTVDYHT
;
A
#
# COMPACT_ATOMS: atom_id res chain seq x y z
N MET A 1 14.36 -28.32 29.38
CA MET A 1 14.31 -26.98 28.76
C MET A 1 14.31 -27.19 27.26
N LEU A 2 13.14 -27.13 26.64
CA LEU A 2 13.00 -27.17 25.18
C LEU A 2 13.20 -25.73 24.69
N PHE A 3 14.32 -25.47 24.02
CA PHE A 3 14.54 -24.23 23.30
C PHE A 3 13.61 -24.24 22.08
N THR A 4 12.51 -23.48 22.13
CA THR A 4 11.76 -23.13 20.94
C THR A 4 12.61 -22.19 20.12
N ILE A 5 13.15 -22.67 18.99
CA ILE A 5 13.77 -21.84 17.96
C ILE A 5 12.63 -20.92 17.45
N PRO A 6 12.79 -19.58 17.44
CA PRO A 6 11.78 -18.72 16.87
C PRO A 6 11.66 -19.04 15.38
N TYR A 7 10.46 -19.49 14.97
CA TYR A 7 10.14 -19.80 13.58
C TYR A 7 10.22 -18.52 12.77
N SER A 8 11.29 -18.35 11.98
CA SER A 8 11.35 -17.25 11.02
C SER A 8 10.38 -17.56 9.86
N PRO A 9 9.42 -16.71 9.56
CA PRO A 9 8.44 -16.94 8.50
C PRO A 9 9.05 -16.90 7.09
N PHE A 10 10.30 -16.47 6.95
CA PHE A 10 11.07 -16.45 5.69
C PHE A 10 12.39 -17.19 5.86
N PRO A 11 12.97 -17.78 4.80
CA PRO A 11 14.16 -18.61 4.90
C PRO A 11 15.32 -17.87 5.56
N ILE A 12 15.92 -18.51 6.56
CA ILE A 12 17.10 -18.04 7.28
C ILE A 12 18.31 -18.24 6.35
N SER A 13 18.89 -17.18 5.95
CA SER A 13 20.27 -16.87 5.53
C SER A 13 20.31 -16.05 4.24
N GLY A 14 20.55 -14.74 4.37
CA GLY A 14 21.00 -13.88 3.25
C GLY A 14 19.97 -13.61 2.14
N SER A 15 18.71 -14.00 2.30
CA SER A 15 17.66 -13.74 1.32
C SER A 15 16.93 -12.42 1.63
N SER A 16 16.67 -11.62 0.61
CA SER A 16 15.81 -10.46 0.70
C SER A 16 14.37 -10.86 0.42
N MET A 17 13.42 -10.28 1.14
CA MET A 17 11.99 -10.35 0.84
C MET A 17 11.62 -9.12 0.00
N ARG A 18 11.04 -9.33 -1.17
CA ARG A 18 10.57 -8.26 -2.04
C ARG A 18 9.06 -8.14 -2.01
N ILE A 19 8.57 -6.95 -1.68
CA ILE A 19 7.14 -6.62 -1.69
C ILE A 19 6.89 -5.49 -2.69
N ILE A 20 5.87 -5.67 -3.54
CA ILE A 20 5.42 -4.66 -4.51
C ILE A 20 4.03 -4.18 -4.11
N SER A 21 3.81 -2.87 -4.10
CA SER A 21 2.49 -2.24 -4.01
C SER A 21 2.14 -1.61 -5.35
N PHE A 22 0.91 -1.82 -5.82
CA PHE A 22 0.48 -1.30 -7.13
C PHE A 22 -1.02 -1.00 -7.16
N ASN A 23 -1.37 0.27 -7.28
CA ASN A 23 -2.74 0.65 -7.65
C ASN A 23 -2.92 0.45 -9.16
N ALA A 24 -3.70 -0.56 -9.53
CA ALA A 24 -3.90 -0.95 -10.92
C ALA A 24 -4.85 -0.04 -11.69
N ASN A 25 -5.69 0.74 -10.99
CA ASN A 25 -6.80 1.50 -11.57
C ASN A 25 -7.58 0.68 -12.62
N GLY A 26 -7.81 -0.60 -12.28
CA GLY A 26 -8.41 -1.63 -13.13
C GLY A 26 -7.41 -2.70 -13.56
N LEU A 27 -7.36 -3.81 -12.81
CA LEU A 27 -6.37 -4.87 -13.00
C LEU A 27 -6.44 -5.51 -14.39
N ARG A 28 -7.65 -5.64 -14.97
CA ARG A 28 -7.82 -6.14 -16.34
C ARG A 28 -7.14 -5.24 -17.38
N SER A 29 -7.27 -3.93 -17.23
CA SER A 29 -6.59 -2.97 -18.10
C SER A 29 -5.07 -2.97 -17.89
N ALA A 30 -4.60 -3.11 -16.64
CA ALA A 30 -3.18 -3.22 -16.36
C ALA A 30 -2.57 -4.49 -16.98
N ALA A 31 -3.28 -5.62 -16.91
CA ALA A 31 -2.87 -6.88 -17.54
C ALA A 31 -2.69 -6.72 -19.06
N THR A 32 -3.64 -6.10 -19.77
CA THR A 32 -3.52 -5.87 -21.23
C THR A 32 -2.35 -4.93 -21.60
N LYS A 33 -1.80 -4.21 -20.65
CA LYS A 33 -0.63 -3.33 -20.84
C LYS A 33 0.69 -4.00 -20.45
N GLY A 34 0.69 -5.32 -20.18
CA GLY A 34 1.89 -6.09 -19.89
C GLY A 34 2.31 -6.07 -18.42
N PHE A 35 1.38 -5.77 -17.48
CA PHE A 35 1.73 -5.72 -16.06
C PHE A 35 2.21 -7.06 -15.52
N PHE A 36 1.54 -8.17 -15.85
CA PHE A 36 1.92 -9.49 -15.32
C PHE A 36 3.19 -10.02 -15.96
N GLU A 37 3.47 -9.69 -17.22
CA GLU A 37 4.74 -10.00 -17.90
C GLU A 37 5.90 -9.27 -17.21
N TRP A 38 5.73 -8.01 -16.87
CA TRP A 38 6.70 -7.26 -16.08
C TRP A 38 6.81 -7.85 -14.66
N PHE A 39 5.70 -8.11 -13.99
CA PHE A 39 5.68 -8.66 -12.63
C PHE A 39 6.44 -9.98 -12.53
N ALA A 40 6.30 -10.89 -13.50
CA ALA A 40 7.03 -12.15 -13.54
C ALA A 40 8.56 -11.97 -13.53
N THR A 41 9.08 -10.85 -14.05
CA THR A 41 10.52 -10.54 -14.03
C THR A 41 11.01 -10.01 -12.69
N GLN A 42 10.11 -9.55 -11.80
CA GLN A 42 10.48 -8.85 -10.57
C GLN A 42 10.90 -9.80 -9.44
N GLN A 43 10.59 -11.08 -9.52
CA GLN A 43 10.88 -12.08 -8.49
C GLN A 43 10.33 -11.71 -7.10
N ALA A 44 9.24 -10.92 -7.05
CA ALA A 44 8.65 -10.48 -5.80
C ALA A 44 8.11 -11.67 -4.99
N ASP A 45 8.14 -11.57 -3.66
CA ASP A 45 7.56 -12.56 -2.76
C ASP A 45 6.08 -12.29 -2.54
N VAL A 46 5.72 -11.00 -2.45
CA VAL A 46 4.34 -10.53 -2.30
C VAL A 46 4.06 -9.34 -3.23
N LEU A 47 2.89 -9.35 -3.85
CA LEU A 47 2.34 -8.19 -4.58
C LEU A 47 1.00 -7.81 -3.94
N CYS A 48 0.89 -6.57 -3.52
CA CYS A 48 -0.34 -5.94 -3.05
C CYS A 48 -0.92 -5.07 -4.16
N VAL A 49 -2.15 -5.36 -4.58
CA VAL A 49 -2.84 -4.62 -5.63
C VAL A 49 -4.01 -3.83 -5.02
N GLN A 50 -4.16 -2.58 -5.45
CA GLN A 50 -5.30 -1.73 -5.13
C GLN A 50 -6.06 -1.40 -6.42
N GLU A 51 -7.32 -1.07 -6.27
CA GLU A 51 -8.24 -0.76 -7.38
C GLU A 51 -8.25 -1.84 -8.47
N THR A 52 -8.54 -3.08 -8.09
CA THR A 52 -8.74 -4.16 -9.07
C THR A 52 -9.87 -3.84 -10.05
N LYS A 53 -10.90 -3.08 -9.58
CA LYS A 53 -12.09 -2.67 -10.35
C LYS A 53 -12.73 -3.84 -11.11
N ALA A 54 -12.70 -5.01 -10.50
CA ALA A 54 -13.27 -6.25 -11.05
C ALA A 54 -13.84 -7.09 -9.93
N GLN A 55 -14.86 -7.87 -10.27
CA GLN A 55 -15.35 -8.92 -9.37
C GLN A 55 -14.42 -10.13 -9.48
N GLU A 56 -14.29 -10.90 -8.41
CA GLU A 56 -13.37 -12.05 -8.32
C GLU A 56 -13.50 -13.01 -9.51
N HIS A 57 -14.74 -13.38 -9.89
CA HIS A 57 -14.98 -14.27 -11.02
C HIS A 57 -14.45 -13.75 -12.37
N GLN A 58 -14.23 -12.45 -12.51
CA GLN A 58 -13.66 -11.81 -13.72
C GLN A 58 -12.12 -11.91 -13.74
N LEU A 59 -11.51 -12.30 -12.63
CA LEU A 59 -10.08 -12.44 -12.43
C LEU A 59 -9.64 -13.90 -12.27
N ALA A 60 -10.54 -14.86 -12.52
CA ALA A 60 -10.25 -16.30 -12.43
C ALA A 60 -9.47 -16.87 -13.64
N GLY A 61 -9.24 -16.06 -14.68
CA GLY A 61 -8.51 -16.50 -15.88
C GLY A 61 -7.00 -16.56 -15.67
N PRO A 62 -6.27 -17.40 -16.43
CA PRO A 62 -4.82 -17.60 -16.29
C PRO A 62 -4.00 -16.31 -16.41
N ALA A 63 -4.51 -15.31 -17.15
CA ALA A 63 -3.86 -14.00 -17.27
C ALA A 63 -3.72 -13.24 -15.93
N PHE A 64 -4.48 -13.63 -14.89
CA PHE A 64 -4.46 -13.02 -13.56
C PHE A 64 -3.86 -13.94 -12.49
N LEU A 65 -3.41 -15.13 -12.87
CA LEU A 65 -2.87 -16.16 -11.98
C LEU A 65 -1.43 -16.50 -12.41
N PRO A 66 -0.46 -15.60 -12.15
CA PRO A 66 0.93 -15.82 -12.55
C PRO A 66 1.51 -17.07 -11.88
N ASP A 67 2.32 -17.81 -12.64
CA ASP A 67 2.94 -19.05 -12.18
C ASP A 67 3.73 -18.85 -10.88
N GLY A 68 3.57 -19.78 -9.95
CA GLY A 68 4.25 -19.76 -8.66
C GLY A 68 3.63 -18.84 -7.62
N TYR A 69 2.51 -18.19 -7.93
CA TYR A 69 1.78 -17.36 -6.97
C TYR A 69 0.40 -17.92 -6.66
N ARG A 70 -0.02 -17.73 -5.42
CA ARG A 70 -1.42 -17.82 -4.99
C ARG A 70 -1.98 -16.42 -4.87
N VAL A 71 -3.29 -16.26 -5.01
CA VAL A 71 -3.94 -14.96 -4.99
C VAL A 71 -5.20 -14.99 -4.15
N TRP A 72 -5.42 -13.92 -3.42
CA TRP A 72 -6.62 -13.64 -2.64
C TRP A 72 -7.14 -12.28 -3.06
N PHE A 73 -8.45 -12.23 -3.32
CA PHE A 73 -9.14 -11.02 -3.73
C PHE A 73 -10.16 -10.60 -2.67
N ARG A 74 -10.35 -9.30 -2.56
CA ARG A 74 -11.51 -8.70 -1.90
C ARG A 74 -12.08 -7.64 -2.84
N ASP A 75 -13.17 -7.97 -3.53
CA ASP A 75 -13.87 -7.06 -4.42
C ASP A 75 -14.95 -6.26 -3.67
N ALA A 76 -15.44 -5.18 -4.30
CA ALA A 76 -16.57 -4.44 -3.76
C ALA A 76 -17.86 -5.23 -3.97
N SER A 77 -18.59 -5.51 -2.88
CA SER A 77 -19.84 -6.28 -2.93
C SER A 77 -21.04 -5.46 -3.37
N THR A 78 -21.05 -4.16 -3.05
CA THR A 78 -22.19 -3.26 -3.32
C THR A 78 -22.11 -2.57 -4.68
N LYS A 79 -20.90 -2.38 -5.22
CA LYS A 79 -20.70 -1.64 -6.48
C LYS A 79 -19.73 -2.37 -7.40
N LYS A 80 -20.26 -3.01 -8.44
CA LYS A 80 -19.45 -3.70 -9.46
C LYS A 80 -18.46 -2.78 -10.14
N GLY A 81 -17.24 -3.26 -10.39
CA GLY A 81 -16.19 -2.51 -11.08
C GLY A 81 -15.64 -1.30 -10.31
N TYR A 82 -15.79 -1.31 -8.99
CA TYR A 82 -15.34 -0.26 -8.08
C TYR A 82 -14.34 -0.79 -7.07
N SER A 83 -13.34 0.01 -6.67
CA SER A 83 -12.38 -0.36 -5.63
C SER A 83 -11.78 -1.77 -5.82
N GLY A 84 -11.74 -2.58 -4.78
CA GLY A 84 -11.20 -3.93 -4.78
C GLY A 84 -9.70 -3.96 -4.54
N VAL A 85 -9.26 -4.91 -3.71
CA VAL A 85 -7.84 -5.15 -3.40
C VAL A 85 -7.49 -6.62 -3.60
N ALA A 86 -6.19 -6.89 -3.80
CA ALA A 86 -5.69 -8.26 -3.88
C ALA A 86 -4.30 -8.39 -3.27
N ILE A 87 -3.96 -9.61 -2.86
CA ILE A 87 -2.60 -10.01 -2.50
C ILE A 87 -2.24 -11.26 -3.31
N TYR A 88 -1.11 -11.21 -3.99
CA TYR A 88 -0.43 -12.34 -4.61
C TYR A 88 0.77 -12.70 -3.75
N SER A 89 0.97 -13.98 -3.48
CA SER A 89 2.11 -14.45 -2.68
C SER A 89 2.64 -15.78 -3.21
N LYS A 90 3.98 -15.91 -3.24
CA LYS A 90 4.64 -17.20 -3.52
C LYS A 90 4.40 -18.20 -2.40
N ARG A 91 4.25 -17.72 -1.17
CA ARG A 91 3.99 -18.50 0.01
C ARG A 91 2.53 -18.42 0.40
N GLU A 92 1.97 -19.54 0.88
CA GLU A 92 0.63 -19.53 1.48
C GLU A 92 0.67 -18.85 2.84
N PRO A 93 -0.20 -17.85 3.10
CA PRO A 93 -0.33 -17.25 4.42
C PRO A 93 -1.02 -18.22 5.40
N ASP A 94 -0.70 -18.06 6.68
CA ASP A 94 -1.33 -18.80 7.75
C ASP A 94 -2.81 -18.39 7.95
N GLU A 95 -3.11 -17.12 7.64
CA GLU A 95 -4.46 -16.53 7.74
C GLU A 95 -4.60 -15.40 6.70
N VAL A 96 -5.79 -15.26 6.13
CA VAL A 96 -6.17 -14.10 5.29
C VAL A 96 -7.38 -13.42 5.91
N ARG A 97 -7.31 -12.10 6.08
CA ARG A 97 -8.41 -11.27 6.58
C ARG A 97 -8.85 -10.27 5.52
N THR A 98 -10.15 -10.09 5.37
CA THR A 98 -10.74 -9.25 4.32
C THR A 98 -11.71 -8.21 4.86
N ALA A 99 -11.77 -8.04 6.18
CA ALA A 99 -12.64 -7.10 6.86
C ALA A 99 -11.99 -6.55 8.12
N LEU A 100 -12.30 -5.30 8.44
CA LEU A 100 -11.87 -4.59 9.66
C LEU A 100 -13.02 -4.32 10.63
N GLY A 101 -14.27 -4.63 10.25
CA GLY A 101 -15.44 -4.54 11.11
C GLY A 101 -16.29 -3.28 10.92
N TRP A 102 -16.04 -2.46 9.91
CA TRP A 102 -16.95 -1.42 9.47
C TRP A 102 -17.59 -1.82 8.12
N PRO A 103 -18.89 -2.21 8.13
CA PRO A 103 -19.52 -2.80 6.95
C PRO A 103 -19.38 -1.96 5.68
N GLU A 104 -19.59 -0.64 5.75
CA GLU A 104 -19.50 0.24 4.58
C GLU A 104 -18.08 0.26 3.97
N PHE A 105 -17.04 0.28 4.80
CA PHE A 105 -15.65 0.19 4.35
C PHE A 105 -15.31 -1.19 3.80
N ASP A 106 -15.74 -2.24 4.52
CA ASP A 106 -15.46 -3.63 4.15
C ASP A 106 -16.18 -4.05 2.86
N GLU A 107 -17.41 -3.55 2.64
CA GLU A 107 -18.20 -3.79 1.42
C GLU A 107 -17.63 -3.09 0.19
N GLU A 108 -16.89 -1.99 0.36
CA GLU A 108 -16.18 -1.35 -0.73
C GLU A 108 -14.91 -2.12 -1.15
N GLY A 109 -14.50 -3.18 -0.43
CA GLY A 109 -13.35 -4.02 -0.79
C GLY A 109 -12.02 -3.25 -0.74
N ARG A 110 -11.71 -2.62 0.41
CA ARG A 110 -10.58 -1.70 0.57
C ARG A 110 -9.43 -2.25 1.40
N TYR A 111 -9.61 -3.45 1.94
CA TYR A 111 -8.65 -4.08 2.83
C TYR A 111 -8.55 -5.57 2.57
N ILE A 112 -7.30 -6.05 2.57
CA ILE A 112 -6.95 -7.47 2.70
C ILE A 112 -5.60 -7.59 3.40
N GLU A 113 -5.49 -8.54 4.33
CA GLU A 113 -4.28 -8.86 5.09
C GLU A 113 -3.91 -10.31 4.88
N ALA A 114 -2.65 -10.57 4.57
CA ALA A 114 -2.05 -11.91 4.56
C ALA A 114 -1.06 -12.02 5.72
N ARG A 115 -1.21 -13.04 6.58
CA ARG A 115 -0.38 -13.28 7.76
C ARG A 115 0.59 -14.42 7.52
N PHE A 116 1.85 -14.19 7.87
CA PHE A 116 2.95 -15.13 7.74
C PHE A 116 3.73 -15.19 9.06
N GLY A 117 3.39 -16.09 9.97
CA GLY A 117 3.92 -16.10 11.33
C GLY A 117 3.67 -14.77 12.03
N ASN A 118 4.72 -14.05 12.41
CA ASN A 118 4.60 -12.74 13.05
C ASN A 118 4.45 -11.56 12.07
N LEU A 119 4.61 -11.77 10.76
CA LEU A 119 4.49 -10.73 9.77
C LEU A 119 3.07 -10.66 9.20
N SER A 120 2.52 -9.46 9.10
CA SER A 120 1.30 -9.12 8.36
C SER A 120 1.63 -8.24 7.16
N VAL A 121 1.22 -8.65 5.97
CA VAL A 121 1.27 -7.82 4.76
C VAL A 121 -0.15 -7.42 4.41
N VAL A 122 -0.39 -6.12 4.30
CA VAL A 122 -1.72 -5.53 4.10
C VAL A 122 -1.76 -4.78 2.78
N SER A 123 -2.82 -5.00 1.99
CA SER A 123 -3.16 -4.16 0.85
C SER A 123 -4.33 -3.26 1.23
N PHE A 124 -4.08 -1.94 1.25
CA PHE A 124 -5.06 -0.91 1.57
C PHE A 124 -5.38 -0.03 0.36
N TYR A 125 -6.65 0.37 0.28
CA TYR A 125 -7.09 1.44 -0.61
C TYR A 125 -7.91 2.47 0.17
N ILE A 126 -7.26 3.55 0.62
CA ILE A 126 -7.93 4.64 1.34
C ILE A 126 -8.79 5.45 0.38
N PRO A 127 -10.03 5.83 0.75
CA PRO A 127 -10.90 6.57 -0.14
C PRO A 127 -10.29 7.86 -0.67
N SER A 128 -10.46 8.12 -1.98
CA SER A 128 -10.22 9.47 -2.52
C SER A 128 -11.39 10.39 -2.18
N GLY A 129 -11.10 11.61 -1.76
CA GLY A 129 -12.09 12.66 -1.53
C GLY A 129 -12.37 13.53 -2.75
N SER A 130 -11.69 13.29 -3.89
CA SER A 130 -11.70 14.18 -5.06
C SER A 130 -13.04 14.24 -5.80
N SER A 131 -13.99 13.36 -5.51
CA SER A 131 -15.31 13.30 -6.17
C SER A 131 -16.38 14.17 -5.49
N GLY A 132 -15.99 15.10 -4.63
CA GLY A 132 -16.89 16.05 -3.99
C GLY A 132 -16.95 15.92 -2.46
N GLU A 133 -17.69 16.83 -1.82
CA GLU A 133 -17.72 16.98 -0.36
C GLU A 133 -18.17 15.73 0.38
N LEU A 134 -19.16 14.99 -0.14
CA LEU A 134 -19.62 13.76 0.49
C LEU A 134 -18.50 12.68 0.56
N ARG A 135 -17.75 12.54 -0.53
CA ARG A 135 -16.61 11.59 -0.54
C ARG A 135 -15.45 12.07 0.33
N GLN A 136 -15.21 13.38 0.38
CA GLN A 136 -14.21 13.94 1.31
C GLN A 136 -14.64 13.74 2.77
N GLY A 137 -15.92 13.92 3.09
CA GLY A 137 -16.47 13.63 4.41
C GLY A 137 -16.31 12.15 4.79
N TYR A 138 -16.64 11.24 3.88
CA TYR A 138 -16.43 9.81 4.08
C TYR A 138 -14.95 9.46 4.29
N LYS A 139 -14.03 10.06 3.53
CA LYS A 139 -12.59 9.88 3.73
C LYS A 139 -12.16 10.28 5.14
N PHE A 140 -12.61 11.41 5.65
CA PHE A 140 -12.31 11.83 7.02
C PHE A 140 -12.88 10.84 8.07
N GLN A 141 -14.11 10.35 7.88
CA GLN A 141 -14.66 9.31 8.75
C GLN A 141 -13.81 8.03 8.75
N VAL A 142 -13.35 7.59 7.56
CA VAL A 142 -12.44 6.44 7.44
C VAL A 142 -11.11 6.71 8.16
N MET A 143 -10.54 7.90 8.01
CA MET A 143 -9.29 8.28 8.68
C MET A 143 -9.43 8.24 10.21
N ASP A 144 -10.50 8.82 10.75
CA ASP A 144 -10.77 8.86 12.19
C ASP A 144 -10.99 7.45 12.75
N TRP A 145 -11.75 6.63 12.04
CA TRP A 145 -12.03 5.24 12.42
C TRP A 145 -10.78 4.34 12.33
N LEU A 146 -9.95 4.53 11.30
CA LEU A 146 -8.77 3.70 11.07
C LEU A 146 -7.63 4.01 12.05
N ARG A 147 -7.54 5.25 12.54
CA ARG A 147 -6.44 5.68 13.42
C ARG A 147 -6.25 4.77 14.65
N PRO A 148 -7.27 4.48 15.49
CA PRO A 148 -7.10 3.60 16.63
C PRO A 148 -6.68 2.18 16.25
N ILE A 149 -7.12 1.66 15.11
CA ILE A 149 -6.71 0.35 14.59
C ILE A 149 -5.21 0.34 14.26
N LEU A 150 -4.72 1.38 13.57
CA LEU A 150 -3.31 1.51 13.25
C LEU A 150 -2.44 1.66 14.50
N VAL A 151 -2.94 2.36 15.52
CA VAL A 151 -2.27 2.48 16.82
C VAL A 151 -2.23 1.14 17.54
N GLU A 152 -3.32 0.38 17.57
CA GLU A 152 -3.37 -0.97 18.14
C GLU A 152 -2.35 -1.89 17.44
N TRP A 153 -2.26 -1.84 16.11
CA TRP A 153 -1.32 -2.66 15.36
C TRP A 153 0.14 -2.35 15.70
N LEU A 154 0.51 -1.08 15.92
CA LEU A 154 1.85 -0.70 16.39
C LEU A 154 2.21 -1.34 17.75
N HIS A 155 1.21 -1.55 18.62
CA HIS A 155 1.41 -2.10 19.96
C HIS A 155 1.17 -3.62 20.03
N SER A 156 0.74 -4.26 18.94
CA SER A 156 0.37 -5.68 18.93
C SER A 156 1.54 -6.65 19.07
N GLY A 157 2.78 -6.18 18.89
CA GLY A 157 3.97 -7.03 18.82
C GLY A 157 4.13 -7.77 17.49
N ARG A 158 3.24 -7.54 16.52
CA ARG A 158 3.39 -8.04 15.14
C ARG A 158 4.17 -7.07 14.28
N ASP A 159 4.88 -7.59 13.31
CA ASP A 159 5.45 -6.83 12.23
C ASP A 159 4.38 -6.60 11.15
N TYR A 160 4.23 -5.35 10.69
CA TYR A 160 3.32 -5.00 9.61
C TYR A 160 4.04 -4.32 8.45
N VAL A 161 3.63 -4.67 7.23
CA VAL A 161 3.90 -3.92 6.01
C VAL A 161 2.56 -3.50 5.42
N LEU A 162 2.24 -2.21 5.51
CA LEU A 162 1.00 -1.62 5.01
C LEU A 162 1.25 -1.05 3.62
N CYS A 163 0.94 -1.83 2.60
CA CYS A 163 1.01 -1.43 1.20
C CYS A 163 -0.28 -0.73 0.79
N GLY A 164 -0.20 0.35 0.03
CA GLY A 164 -1.44 0.88 -0.53
C GLY A 164 -1.38 2.28 -1.06
N ASP A 165 -2.48 2.62 -1.73
CA ASP A 165 -2.82 3.98 -2.10
C ASP A 165 -3.57 4.65 -0.93
N TRP A 166 -2.90 5.57 -0.29
CA TRP A 166 -3.45 6.33 0.84
C TRP A 166 -4.18 7.60 0.41
N ASN A 167 -4.07 7.94 -0.87
CA ASN A 167 -4.67 9.15 -1.43
C ASN A 167 -4.31 10.44 -0.65
N ILE A 168 -3.15 10.48 0.00
CA ILE A 168 -2.65 11.61 0.80
C ILE A 168 -1.15 11.78 0.52
N VAL A 169 -0.71 13.00 0.24
CA VAL A 169 0.71 13.38 0.27
C VAL A 169 1.10 13.81 1.68
N ARG A 170 2.33 13.53 2.11
CA ARG A 170 2.79 13.87 3.45
C ARG A 170 3.43 15.26 3.52
N SER A 171 4.19 15.62 2.49
CA SER A 171 5.02 16.83 2.47
C SER A 171 5.13 17.44 1.09
N ALA A 172 5.81 18.59 1.01
CA ALA A 172 6.13 19.23 -0.26
C ALA A 172 7.05 18.40 -1.18
N LEU A 173 7.79 17.45 -0.62
CA LEU A 173 8.62 16.50 -1.37
C LEU A 173 7.79 15.45 -2.12
N ASP A 174 6.56 15.23 -1.69
CA ASP A 174 5.69 14.17 -2.20
C ASP A 174 4.75 14.63 -3.32
N ILE A 175 4.86 15.89 -3.75
CA ILE A 175 3.97 16.47 -4.77
C ILE A 175 4.63 17.57 -5.57
N LYS A 176 4.48 17.52 -6.88
CA LYS A 176 4.75 18.68 -7.74
C LYS A 176 3.69 19.75 -7.49
N ASN A 177 4.05 21.03 -7.70
CA ASN A 177 3.11 22.15 -7.56
C ASN A 177 2.44 22.24 -6.17
N TRP A 178 3.20 22.00 -5.10
CA TRP A 178 2.75 22.03 -3.70
C TRP A 178 1.84 23.22 -3.37
N LYS A 179 2.26 24.45 -3.75
CA LYS A 179 1.54 25.69 -3.37
C LYS A 179 0.11 25.74 -3.92
N SER A 180 -0.12 25.27 -5.14
CA SER A 180 -1.45 25.32 -5.79
C SER A 180 -2.38 24.17 -5.34
N ASN A 181 -1.85 23.13 -4.71
CA ASN A 181 -2.62 21.94 -4.34
C ASN A 181 -3.12 21.93 -2.88
N GLN A 182 -2.81 22.96 -2.07
CA GLN A 182 -3.13 23.00 -0.64
C GLN A 182 -4.64 22.88 -0.31
N LYS A 183 -5.53 23.11 -1.28
CA LYS A 183 -6.98 23.02 -1.15
C LYS A 183 -7.57 21.79 -1.83
N ASN A 184 -6.72 20.93 -2.41
CA ASN A 184 -7.17 19.76 -3.12
C ASN A 184 -7.16 18.53 -2.19
N SER A 185 -8.17 17.67 -2.34
CA SER A 185 -8.20 16.37 -1.67
C SER A 185 -6.90 15.59 -1.91
N GLY A 186 -6.38 14.98 -0.86
CA GLY A 186 -5.08 14.32 -0.85
C GLY A 186 -3.93 15.25 -0.45
N CYS A 187 -4.16 16.57 -0.43
CA CYS A 187 -3.16 17.55 -0.01
C CYS A 187 -3.70 18.54 1.06
N LEU A 188 -4.91 18.30 1.57
CA LEU A 188 -5.47 19.14 2.62
C LEU A 188 -4.61 19.10 3.90
N PRO A 189 -4.46 20.22 4.65
CA PRO A 189 -3.72 20.24 5.89
C PRO A 189 -4.15 19.11 6.85
N ALA A 190 -5.47 18.95 7.08
CA ALA A 190 -5.99 17.92 7.98
C ALA A 190 -5.62 16.47 7.55
N GLU A 191 -5.58 16.19 6.25
CA GLU A 191 -5.14 14.87 5.75
C GLU A 191 -3.65 14.62 6.03
N ARG A 192 -2.82 15.64 5.76
CA ARG A 192 -1.38 15.56 6.00
C ARG A 192 -1.04 15.46 7.49
N ASP A 193 -1.71 16.26 8.32
CA ASP A 193 -1.51 16.24 9.78
C ASP A 193 -1.90 14.89 10.35
N TRP A 194 -3.00 14.30 9.86
CA TRP A 194 -3.42 12.97 10.26
C TRP A 194 -2.35 11.91 9.90
N LEU A 195 -1.87 11.88 8.65
CA LEU A 195 -0.90 10.88 8.22
C LEU A 195 0.47 11.09 8.87
N ASN A 196 0.94 12.33 8.96
CA ASN A 196 2.19 12.66 9.65
C ASN A 196 2.12 12.38 11.16
N GLY A 197 0.92 12.49 11.77
CA GLY A 197 0.70 12.13 13.16
C GLY A 197 0.80 10.63 13.46
N LEU A 198 0.78 9.77 12.44
CA LEU A 198 1.01 8.32 12.56
C LEU A 198 2.47 7.95 12.30
N CYS A 199 3.19 8.75 11.52
CA CYS A 199 4.53 8.41 11.05
C CYS A 199 5.64 8.93 11.97
N ALA A 200 6.69 8.12 12.09
CA ALA A 200 7.97 8.50 12.67
C ALA A 200 9.06 8.20 11.65
N ASP A 201 9.50 9.22 10.91
CA ASP A 201 10.54 9.04 9.88
C ASP A 201 11.91 8.76 10.51
N ARG A 202 12.11 9.20 11.77
CA ARG A 202 13.28 8.89 12.60
C ARG A 202 12.83 8.18 13.88
N ALA A 203 13.69 7.36 14.43
CA ALA A 203 13.37 6.58 15.62
C ALA A 203 13.01 7.47 16.84
N GLU A 204 13.70 8.60 17.02
CA GLU A 204 13.44 9.57 18.08
C GLU A 204 12.11 10.31 17.97
N GLU A 205 11.46 10.26 16.81
CA GLU A 205 10.13 10.85 16.59
C GLU A 205 8.99 9.92 17.02
N ALA A 206 9.30 8.64 17.29
CA ALA A 206 8.31 7.68 17.73
C ALA A 206 7.79 8.06 19.12
N ASP A 207 6.47 8.08 19.24
CA ASP A 207 5.76 8.33 20.50
C ASP A 207 4.61 7.32 20.63
N ALA A 208 4.83 6.30 21.44
CA ALA A 208 3.85 5.24 21.65
C ALA A 208 2.54 5.79 22.27
N ALA A 209 2.61 6.82 23.10
CA ALA A 209 1.42 7.38 23.75
C ALA A 209 0.50 8.08 22.75
N SER A 210 1.05 8.74 21.73
CA SER A 210 0.27 9.35 20.64
C SER A 210 -0.05 8.39 19.50
N GLY A 211 0.53 7.17 19.50
CA GLY A 211 0.44 6.20 18.40
C GLY A 211 1.25 6.57 17.16
N ARG A 212 2.26 7.41 17.34
CA ARG A 212 3.20 7.78 16.28
C ARG A 212 4.35 6.78 16.23
N GLY A 213 4.50 6.08 15.12
CA GLY A 213 5.55 5.07 15.03
C GLY A 213 5.72 4.42 13.66
N TRP A 214 4.75 4.57 12.75
CA TRP A 214 4.85 4.00 11.41
C TRP A 214 6.01 4.60 10.62
N VAL A 215 6.79 3.76 9.96
CA VAL A 215 7.94 4.16 9.14
C VAL A 215 7.53 4.15 7.68
N ASP A 216 7.64 5.29 7.01
CA ASP A 216 7.53 5.39 5.55
C ASP A 216 8.79 4.80 4.92
N ALA A 217 8.69 3.61 4.32
CA ALA A 217 9.85 2.89 3.78
C ALA A 217 10.61 3.70 2.71
N TYR A 218 9.88 4.42 1.84
CA TYR A 218 10.52 5.31 0.86
C TYR A 218 11.28 6.44 1.55
N ARG A 219 10.66 7.14 2.49
CA ARG A 219 11.25 8.30 3.16
C ARG A 219 12.42 7.91 4.07
N ALA A 220 12.38 6.73 4.67
CA ALA A 220 13.48 6.20 5.45
C ALA A 220 14.72 5.91 4.60
N LEU A 221 14.53 5.43 3.36
CA LEU A 221 15.62 5.13 2.42
C LEU A 221 16.06 6.36 1.61
N HIS A 222 15.15 7.28 1.33
CA HIS A 222 15.36 8.49 0.52
C HIS A 222 14.82 9.74 1.24
N PRO A 223 15.52 10.25 2.28
CA PRO A 223 15.03 11.36 3.11
C PRO A 223 14.65 12.61 2.32
N ASP A 224 15.39 12.93 1.24
CA ASP A 224 15.20 14.10 0.39
C ASP A 224 14.65 13.74 -1.00
N GLY A 225 14.27 12.48 -1.23
CA GLY A 225 13.76 12.01 -2.52
C GLY A 225 12.46 12.68 -2.95
N GLN A 226 12.30 12.91 -4.26
CA GLN A 226 11.13 13.55 -4.85
C GLN A 226 10.54 12.71 -5.99
N ASP A 227 10.51 11.38 -5.84
CA ASP A 227 9.86 10.50 -6.78
C ASP A 227 8.36 10.43 -6.52
N TYR A 228 7.58 10.23 -7.58
CA TYR A 228 6.13 10.19 -7.53
C TYR A 228 5.62 8.79 -7.91
N THR A 229 4.42 8.46 -7.41
CA THR A 229 3.77 7.19 -7.70
C THR A 229 2.52 7.36 -8.55
N TRP A 230 1.94 8.55 -8.64
CA TRP A 230 0.74 8.85 -9.39
C TRP A 230 0.86 10.11 -10.23
N TRP A 231 0.26 10.07 -11.42
CA TRP A 231 0.17 11.21 -12.36
C TRP A 231 -1.24 11.29 -12.93
N SER A 232 -1.84 12.48 -12.88
CA SER A 232 -3.14 12.72 -13.49
C SER A 232 -3.18 12.29 -14.96
N ASN A 233 -4.30 11.71 -15.38
CA ASN A 233 -4.58 11.43 -16.79
C ASN A 233 -4.87 12.70 -17.62
N ARG A 234 -4.97 13.85 -16.97
CA ARG A 234 -5.25 15.13 -17.63
C ARG A 234 -3.97 15.81 -18.09
N GLY A 235 -4.02 16.37 -19.31
CA GLY A 235 -2.86 17.07 -19.90
C GLY A 235 -1.66 16.11 -20.08
N ALA A 236 -0.45 16.66 -19.99
CA ALA A 236 0.81 15.95 -20.12
C ALA A 236 1.48 15.70 -18.74
N ALA A 237 0.69 15.46 -17.68
CA ALA A 237 1.20 15.37 -16.31
C ALA A 237 2.35 14.38 -16.17
N ARG A 238 2.21 13.17 -16.72
CA ARG A 238 3.27 12.14 -16.63
C ARG A 238 4.50 12.50 -17.47
N ALA A 239 4.31 13.08 -18.65
CA ALA A 239 5.43 13.48 -19.51
C ALA A 239 6.23 14.64 -18.91
N ASN A 240 5.57 15.52 -18.15
CA ASN A 240 6.18 16.67 -17.47
C ASN A 240 6.55 16.37 -16.01
N ASP A 241 6.40 15.11 -15.59
CA ASP A 241 6.62 14.66 -14.20
C ASP A 241 5.88 15.52 -13.15
N VAL A 242 4.61 15.86 -13.45
CA VAL A 242 3.72 16.56 -12.51
C VAL A 242 2.96 15.49 -11.72
N GLY A 243 3.65 14.89 -10.76
CA GLY A 243 3.20 13.73 -10.03
C GLY A 243 2.98 13.99 -8.53
N TRP A 244 2.41 12.97 -7.90
CA TRP A 244 2.16 12.86 -6.47
C TRP A 244 2.67 11.51 -5.98
N ARG A 245 3.26 11.45 -4.79
CA ARG A 245 3.55 10.21 -4.08
C ARG A 245 2.44 9.97 -3.06
N ILE A 246 1.53 9.08 -3.37
CA ILE A 246 0.34 8.74 -2.57
C ILE A 246 0.23 7.25 -2.30
N ASP A 247 1.08 6.45 -2.94
CA ASP A 247 1.23 5.02 -2.66
C ASP A 247 2.42 4.83 -1.71
N TYR A 248 2.21 4.04 -0.67
CA TYR A 248 3.19 3.85 0.41
C TYR A 248 3.36 2.36 0.75
N GLN A 249 4.49 2.05 1.37
CA GLN A 249 4.67 0.92 2.25
C GLN A 249 5.06 1.48 3.62
N PHE A 250 4.08 1.54 4.54
CA PHE A 250 4.36 1.87 5.93
C PHE A 250 4.69 0.59 6.69
N VAL A 251 5.74 0.64 7.50
CA VAL A 251 6.19 -0.53 8.25
C VAL A 251 6.24 -0.22 9.75
N THR A 252 6.12 -1.28 10.56
CA THR A 252 6.38 -1.18 12.00
C THR A 252 7.85 -0.82 12.25
N PRO A 253 8.18 -0.15 13.37
CA PRO A 253 9.55 0.27 13.70
C PRO A 253 10.58 -0.86 13.65
N THR A 254 10.20 -2.08 14.02
CA THR A 254 11.03 -3.29 14.00
C THR A 254 11.55 -3.64 12.60
N LEU A 255 10.83 -3.26 11.55
CA LEU A 255 11.23 -3.49 10.17
C LEU A 255 12.12 -2.39 9.58
N ARG A 256 12.32 -1.27 10.29
CA ARG A 256 13.16 -0.14 9.81
C ARG A 256 14.56 -0.61 9.42
N GLU A 257 15.23 -1.33 10.31
CA GLU A 257 16.59 -1.81 10.10
C GLU A 257 16.70 -2.92 9.05
N ARG A 258 15.56 -3.44 8.61
CA ARG A 258 15.48 -4.45 7.54
C ARG A 258 15.26 -3.85 6.15
N LEU A 259 15.03 -2.54 6.04
CA LEU A 259 14.90 -1.88 4.75
C LEU A 259 16.23 -1.88 4.01
N GLN A 260 16.28 -2.48 2.82
CA GLN A 260 17.49 -2.58 1.99
C GLN A 260 17.49 -1.59 0.83
N GLY A 261 16.34 -1.41 0.20
CA GLY A 261 16.19 -0.55 -0.96
C GLY A 261 14.75 -0.46 -1.43
N CYS A 262 14.47 0.56 -2.22
CA CYS A 262 13.17 0.67 -2.86
C CYS A 262 13.28 1.29 -4.26
N SER A 263 12.25 1.10 -5.06
CA SER A 263 12.16 1.67 -6.40
C SER A 263 10.71 1.90 -6.81
N ILE A 264 10.50 2.93 -7.63
CA ILE A 264 9.23 3.23 -8.28
C ILE A 264 9.43 3.00 -9.78
N TYR A 265 8.68 2.06 -10.37
CA TYR A 265 8.85 1.68 -11.77
C TYR A 265 8.04 2.57 -12.69
N THR A 266 8.72 3.40 -13.46
CA THR A 266 8.09 4.39 -14.36
C THR A 266 8.31 4.13 -15.84
N ALA A 267 9.17 3.17 -16.21
CA ALA A 267 9.57 2.92 -17.60
C ALA A 267 8.41 2.46 -18.51
N GLN A 268 7.46 1.71 -17.95
CA GLN A 268 6.24 1.31 -18.66
C GLN A 268 5.01 1.72 -17.86
N ARG A 269 3.98 2.19 -18.56
CA ARG A 269 2.75 2.66 -17.95
C ARG A 269 1.68 1.57 -17.95
N PHE A 270 1.45 0.92 -16.82
CA PHE A 270 0.37 -0.04 -16.64
C PHE A 270 -0.92 0.62 -16.13
N SER A 271 -0.76 1.69 -15.32
CA SER A 271 -1.82 2.46 -14.66
C SER A 271 -1.46 3.96 -14.70
N ASP A 272 -2.26 4.80 -14.13
CA ASP A 272 -1.88 6.17 -13.74
C ASP A 272 -1.04 6.20 -12.46
N HIS A 273 -0.97 5.07 -11.73
CA HIS A 273 0.03 4.81 -10.70
C HIS A 273 1.20 3.98 -11.25
N ALA A 274 2.32 4.05 -10.55
CA ALA A 274 3.52 3.24 -10.78
C ALA A 274 3.67 2.17 -9.70
N PRO A 275 4.14 0.96 -10.03
CA PRO A 275 4.49 -0.03 -9.02
C PRO A 275 5.60 0.49 -8.09
N PHE A 276 5.39 0.33 -6.79
CA PHE A 276 6.35 0.68 -5.74
C PHE A 276 6.88 -0.59 -5.09
N THR A 277 8.18 -0.84 -5.25
CA THR A 277 8.89 -2.02 -4.74
C THR A 277 9.73 -1.64 -3.53
N VAL A 278 9.72 -2.47 -2.51
CA VAL A 278 10.63 -2.39 -1.36
C VAL A 278 11.24 -3.76 -1.12
N ASP A 279 12.56 -3.77 -0.89
CA ASP A 279 13.34 -4.94 -0.51
C ASP A 279 13.66 -4.89 0.98
N TYR A 280 13.43 -5.99 1.67
CA TYR A 280 13.62 -6.16 3.10
C TYR A 280 14.66 -7.26 3.36
N HIS A 281 15.57 -7.03 4.28
CA HIS A 281 16.42 -8.08 4.81
C HIS A 281 15.63 -9.02 5.71
N THR A 282 15.76 -10.34 5.51
CA THR A 282 15.04 -11.38 6.27
C THR A 282 15.91 -11.98 7.37
#